data_b139d27d4ac05fb785656143f242b493
#
_entry.id   b139d27d4ac05fb785656143f242b493
#
_cell.length_a   1.000
_cell.length_b   1.000
_cell.length_c   1.000
_cell.angle_alpha   90.00
_cell.angle_beta   90.00
_cell.angle_gamma   90.00
#
_symmetry.space_group_name_H-M   'P 1'
#
loop_
_entity.id
_entity.type
_entity.pdbx_description
1 polymer ?
#
loop_
_entity_poly.entity_id
_entity_poly.type
_entity_poly.pdbx_seq_one_letter_code
_entity_poly.pdbx_strand_id
1 'polypeptide(L)'
;MRRLLSVIVSFVSVMTFAQGQSAEPAPQDSAGFAAPTAMLQIGKSYLGTKYVANTLDRDGEEKLVVRTDSVDCLTFVEYTLAQALSPSFAENLQKIRYRDGIIDGYPSRLHYTSDWIDNGVRHGFLTDITAENSTPTMKLSLSYMSTHPKQYKKLSDSPENVLRMAEHEKVLSGKAVHWLPKSQLPENGLPWIMDGDIIAITTKLPGLDIAHVGIAEYKNGKLHLLHASSTLGKVVVSDTPLSHMLNNNKSWTGIRVVRMSHIKNN
;
A
#
# COMPACT_ATOMS: atom_id res chain seq x y z
N MET A 1 -0.11 -74.04 -46.07
CA MET A 1 -0.89 -73.51 -44.91
C MET A 1 0.05 -72.59 -44.13
N ARG A 2 -0.04 -71.30 -44.40
CA ARG A 2 0.77 -70.27 -43.75
C ARG A 2 -0.07 -69.65 -42.66
N ARG A 3 0.37 -69.73 -41.40
CA ARG A 3 -0.26 -69.02 -40.22
C ARG A 3 0.29 -67.61 -40.16
N LEU A 4 -0.61 -66.61 -40.26
CA LEU A 4 -0.32 -65.21 -39.94
C LEU A 4 -0.35 -65.07 -38.41
N LEU A 5 0.74 -64.57 -37.84
CA LEU A 5 0.78 -64.04 -36.46
C LEU A 5 0.40 -62.59 -36.53
N SER A 6 -0.72 -62.20 -35.86
CA SER A 6 -1.09 -60.83 -35.61
C SER A 6 -0.39 -60.32 -34.34
N VAL A 7 0.45 -59.30 -34.49
CA VAL A 7 1.07 -58.58 -33.37
C VAL A 7 0.14 -57.45 -32.96
N ILE A 8 -0.40 -57.53 -31.76
CA ILE A 8 -1.17 -56.42 -31.13
C ILE A 8 -0.18 -55.50 -30.45
N VAL A 9 -0.04 -54.26 -30.96
CA VAL A 9 0.72 -53.21 -30.32
C VAL A 9 -0.25 -52.42 -29.42
N SER A 10 -0.12 -52.60 -28.11
CA SER A 10 -0.85 -51.77 -27.12
C SER A 10 -0.18 -50.42 -26.95
N PHE A 11 -0.86 -49.36 -27.37
CA PHE A 11 -0.46 -48.01 -27.03
C PHE A 11 -0.88 -47.70 -25.58
N VAL A 12 0.10 -47.56 -24.69
CA VAL A 12 -0.10 -47.00 -23.36
C VAL A 12 -0.03 -45.48 -23.49
N SER A 13 -1.19 -44.80 -23.40
CA SER A 13 -1.24 -43.36 -23.29
C SER A 13 -0.84 -42.95 -21.87
N VAL A 14 0.35 -42.37 -21.74
CA VAL A 14 0.76 -41.70 -20.51
C VAL A 14 0.10 -40.36 -20.48
N MET A 15 -0.94 -40.19 -19.64
CA MET A 15 -1.49 -38.89 -19.30
C MET A 15 -0.53 -38.21 -18.31
N THR A 16 0.24 -37.27 -18.80
CA THR A 16 0.98 -36.30 -17.94
C THR A 16 0.00 -35.28 -17.40
N PHE A 17 -0.27 -35.37 -16.10
CA PHE A 17 -0.93 -34.28 -15.37
C PHE A 17 0.03 -33.08 -15.29
N ALA A 18 -0.28 -32.01 -16.02
CA ALA A 18 0.37 -30.74 -15.85
C ALA A 18 -0.09 -30.15 -14.49
N GLN A 19 0.79 -30.15 -13.50
CA GLN A 19 0.63 -29.39 -12.29
C GLN A 19 0.63 -27.91 -12.69
N GLY A 20 -0.49 -27.23 -12.45
CA GLY A 20 -0.61 -25.79 -12.60
C GLY A 20 0.32 -25.08 -11.62
N GLN A 21 1.50 -24.70 -12.10
CA GLN A 21 2.31 -23.69 -11.44
C GLN A 21 1.56 -22.37 -11.55
N SER A 22 1.21 -21.82 -10.40
CA SER A 22 0.81 -20.41 -10.29
C SER A 22 1.97 -19.57 -10.83
N ALA A 23 1.77 -18.95 -11.99
CA ALA A 23 2.76 -18.08 -12.59
C ALA A 23 3.03 -16.92 -11.64
N GLU A 24 4.26 -16.83 -11.12
CA GLU A 24 4.77 -15.55 -10.60
C GLU A 24 4.66 -14.52 -11.74
N PRO A 25 4.18 -13.30 -11.46
CA PRO A 25 4.20 -12.26 -12.47
C PRO A 25 5.64 -12.05 -12.90
N ALA A 26 5.89 -12.17 -14.21
CA ALA A 26 7.21 -11.94 -14.79
C ALA A 26 7.73 -10.56 -14.32
N PRO A 27 9.01 -10.44 -13.94
CA PRO A 27 9.60 -9.15 -13.63
C PRO A 27 9.53 -8.29 -14.89
N GLN A 28 8.69 -7.25 -14.84
CA GLN A 28 8.75 -6.20 -15.85
C GLN A 28 10.02 -5.41 -15.56
N ASP A 29 10.94 -5.38 -16.51
CA ASP A 29 12.16 -4.57 -16.48
C ASP A 29 11.79 -3.11 -16.24
N SER A 30 11.87 -2.65 -15.00
CA SER A 30 11.66 -1.24 -14.61
C SER A 30 12.93 -0.40 -14.85
N ALA A 31 13.92 -0.95 -15.52
CA ALA A 31 15.17 -0.28 -15.84
C ALA A 31 14.92 0.83 -16.89
N GLY A 32 14.71 2.08 -16.42
CA GLY A 32 14.68 3.25 -17.29
C GLY A 32 13.60 4.28 -17.01
N PHE A 33 12.63 4.03 -16.13
CA PHE A 33 11.62 5.03 -15.78
C PHE A 33 12.04 5.87 -14.57
N ALA A 34 11.71 7.17 -14.58
CA ALA A 34 11.81 7.99 -13.37
C ALA A 34 10.91 7.36 -12.27
N ALA A 35 11.35 7.40 -11.00
CA ALA A 35 10.68 6.73 -9.90
C ALA A 35 9.16 6.98 -9.81
N PRO A 36 8.62 8.22 -9.97
CA PRO A 36 7.19 8.46 -9.97
C PRO A 36 6.45 7.76 -11.12
N THR A 37 7.07 7.66 -12.30
CA THR A 37 6.47 6.99 -13.46
C THR A 37 6.32 5.48 -13.24
N ALA A 38 7.32 4.84 -12.64
CA ALA A 38 7.26 3.41 -12.30
C ALA A 38 6.12 3.12 -11.31
N MET A 39 5.98 3.93 -10.24
CA MET A 39 4.89 3.82 -9.29
C MET A 39 3.51 3.89 -9.96
N LEU A 40 3.30 4.86 -10.85
CA LEU A 40 2.02 5.02 -11.54
C LEU A 40 1.73 3.85 -12.49
N GLN A 41 2.71 3.41 -13.27
CA GLN A 41 2.54 2.30 -14.22
C GLN A 41 2.23 0.98 -13.51
N ILE A 42 2.99 0.65 -12.46
CA ILE A 42 2.75 -0.55 -11.65
C ILE A 42 1.38 -0.43 -10.96
N GLY A 43 1.05 0.72 -10.37
CA GLY A 43 -0.26 0.95 -9.76
C GLY A 43 -1.41 0.74 -10.75
N LYS A 44 -1.27 1.17 -12.01
CA LYS A 44 -2.26 0.93 -13.07
C LYS A 44 -2.43 -0.54 -13.44
N SER A 45 -1.43 -1.38 -13.26
CA SER A 45 -1.57 -2.82 -13.50
C SER A 45 -2.56 -3.50 -12.53
N TYR A 46 -2.84 -2.85 -11.39
CA TYR A 46 -3.85 -3.30 -10.42
C TYR A 46 -5.28 -2.84 -10.73
N LEU A 47 -5.53 -2.04 -11.78
CA LEU A 47 -6.89 -1.57 -12.11
C LEU A 47 -7.87 -2.75 -12.21
N GLY A 48 -9.00 -2.64 -11.51
CA GLY A 48 -10.01 -3.69 -11.42
C GLY A 48 -9.77 -4.75 -10.34
N THR A 49 -8.58 -4.81 -9.72
CA THR A 49 -8.32 -5.72 -8.58
C THR A 49 -9.31 -5.45 -7.45
N LYS A 50 -9.87 -6.52 -6.87
CA LYS A 50 -10.91 -6.43 -5.84
C LYS A 50 -10.41 -5.71 -4.59
N TYR A 51 -11.25 -4.84 -4.03
CA TYR A 51 -11.06 -4.32 -2.68
C TYR A 51 -11.52 -5.35 -1.64
N VAL A 52 -10.64 -5.70 -0.72
CA VAL A 52 -10.98 -6.53 0.45
C VAL A 52 -10.24 -5.96 1.66
N ALA A 53 -10.99 -5.57 2.69
CA ALA A 53 -10.39 -5.11 3.95
C ALA A 53 -9.79 -6.27 4.74
N ASN A 54 -8.83 -5.96 5.62
CA ASN A 54 -8.24 -6.91 6.58
C ASN A 54 -7.61 -8.16 5.94
N THR A 55 -7.08 -8.05 4.73
CA THR A 55 -6.45 -9.17 4.01
C THR A 55 -5.21 -9.72 4.72
N LEU A 56 -4.60 -8.92 5.60
CA LEU A 56 -3.40 -9.28 6.35
C LEU A 56 -3.71 -9.99 7.69
N ASP A 57 -4.97 -9.95 8.17
CA ASP A 57 -5.33 -10.53 9.46
C ASP A 57 -5.54 -12.04 9.33
N ARG A 58 -4.51 -12.79 9.68
CA ARG A 58 -4.47 -14.26 9.67
C ARG A 58 -4.42 -14.80 11.09
N ASP A 59 -4.91 -16.02 11.29
CA ASP A 59 -4.73 -16.74 12.54
C ASP A 59 -3.26 -17.15 12.72
N GLY A 60 -2.84 -17.37 13.96
CA GLY A 60 -1.49 -17.76 14.31
C GLY A 60 -0.51 -16.59 14.43
N GLU A 61 0.78 -16.89 14.30
CA GLU A 61 1.87 -15.92 14.42
C GLU A 61 1.85 -14.89 13.28
N GLU A 62 2.38 -13.69 13.56
CA GLU A 62 2.55 -12.65 12.56
C GLU A 62 3.61 -13.07 11.55
N LYS A 63 3.30 -12.92 10.28
CA LYS A 63 4.20 -13.23 9.16
C LYS A 63 3.90 -12.36 7.95
N LEU A 64 4.86 -12.26 7.05
CA LEU A 64 4.65 -11.55 5.79
C LEU A 64 3.56 -12.24 4.97
N VAL A 65 2.45 -11.53 4.77
CA VAL A 65 1.35 -11.98 3.91
C VAL A 65 1.47 -11.27 2.56
N VAL A 66 1.51 -12.05 1.47
CA VAL A 66 1.43 -11.54 0.10
C VAL A 66 0.11 -12.01 -0.51
N ARG A 67 -0.68 -11.06 -1.00
CA ARG A 67 -1.96 -11.32 -1.62
C ARG A 67 -2.28 -10.26 -2.66
N THR A 68 -2.00 -10.55 -3.91
CA THR A 68 -2.13 -9.59 -5.02
C THR A 68 -3.45 -9.69 -5.79
N ASP A 69 -4.28 -10.71 -5.51
CA ASP A 69 -5.61 -10.92 -6.08
C ASP A 69 -6.69 -10.02 -5.47
N SER A 70 -6.40 -9.44 -4.32
CA SER A 70 -7.27 -8.51 -3.61
C SER A 70 -6.44 -7.61 -2.68
N VAL A 71 -6.84 -6.36 -2.57
CA VAL A 71 -6.11 -5.32 -1.83
C VAL A 71 -7.06 -4.41 -1.06
N ASP A 72 -6.59 -3.78 0.00
CA ASP A 72 -7.13 -2.55 0.56
C ASP A 72 -6.30 -1.34 0.10
N CYS A 73 -6.62 -0.14 0.59
CA CYS A 73 -5.93 1.07 0.15
C CYS A 73 -4.43 1.06 0.49
N LEU A 74 -4.05 0.55 1.66
CA LEU A 74 -2.64 0.55 2.09
C LEU A 74 -1.87 -0.58 1.40
N THR A 75 -2.40 -1.80 1.37
CA THR A 75 -1.75 -2.94 0.72
C THR A 75 -1.57 -2.73 -0.79
N PHE A 76 -2.50 -2.02 -1.44
CA PHE A 76 -2.34 -1.59 -2.83
C PHE A 76 -1.08 -0.72 -3.01
N VAL A 77 -0.90 0.29 -2.16
CA VAL A 77 0.28 1.17 -2.23
C VAL A 77 1.55 0.43 -1.83
N GLU A 78 1.51 -0.43 -0.81
CA GLU A 78 2.66 -1.23 -0.38
C GLU A 78 3.15 -2.18 -1.49
N TYR A 79 2.24 -2.89 -2.16
CA TYR A 79 2.60 -3.79 -3.26
C TYR A 79 3.16 -3.03 -4.45
N THR A 80 2.55 -1.90 -4.80
CA THR A 80 3.04 -1.03 -5.88
C THR A 80 4.46 -0.53 -5.58
N LEU A 81 4.69 -0.03 -4.36
CA LEU A 81 6.00 0.46 -3.92
C LEU A 81 7.05 -0.67 -3.88
N ALA A 82 6.68 -1.84 -3.32
CA ALA A 82 7.60 -2.97 -3.24
C ALA A 82 8.06 -3.47 -4.62
N GLN A 83 7.16 -3.48 -5.60
CA GLN A 83 7.49 -3.81 -6.99
C GLN A 83 8.35 -2.72 -7.65
N ALA A 84 8.04 -1.45 -7.42
CA ALA A 84 8.79 -0.33 -7.98
C ALA A 84 10.23 -0.26 -7.44
N LEU A 85 10.45 -0.69 -6.21
CA LEU A 85 11.77 -0.73 -5.57
C LEU A 85 12.65 -1.92 -6.01
N SER A 86 12.15 -2.82 -6.87
CA SER A 86 12.86 -3.99 -7.44
C SER A 86 14.38 -4.10 -7.10
N PRO A 87 15.02 -5.30 -7.02
CA PRO A 87 14.50 -6.58 -7.57
C PRO A 87 13.80 -7.50 -6.56
N SER A 88 13.87 -7.24 -5.26
CA SER A 88 13.45 -8.20 -4.22
C SER A 88 12.09 -7.86 -3.63
N PHE A 89 10.99 -8.14 -4.34
CA PHE A 89 9.62 -7.77 -3.93
C PHE A 89 9.29 -8.14 -2.48
N ALA A 90 9.54 -9.38 -2.06
CA ALA A 90 9.18 -9.84 -0.71
C ALA A 90 10.00 -9.13 0.38
N GLU A 91 11.30 -8.93 0.16
CA GLU A 91 12.16 -8.21 1.09
C GLU A 91 11.77 -6.73 1.18
N ASN A 92 11.50 -6.11 0.04
CA ASN A 92 11.02 -4.73 -0.01
C ASN A 92 9.70 -4.59 0.72
N LEU A 93 8.74 -5.50 0.47
CA LEU A 93 7.45 -5.49 1.13
C LEU A 93 7.57 -5.65 2.66
N GLN A 94 8.48 -6.51 3.13
CA GLN A 94 8.74 -6.66 4.55
C GLN A 94 9.29 -5.37 5.16
N LYS A 95 10.27 -4.72 4.51
CA LYS A 95 10.83 -3.43 4.96
C LYS A 95 9.80 -2.30 4.97
N ILE A 96 8.86 -2.31 4.00
CA ILE A 96 7.80 -1.31 3.87
C ILE A 96 6.73 -1.49 4.95
N ARG A 97 6.33 -2.73 5.23
CA ARG A 97 5.17 -3.07 6.07
C ARG A 97 5.50 -3.15 7.56
N TYR A 98 6.72 -3.54 7.90
CA TYR A 98 7.11 -3.78 9.28
C TYR A 98 8.15 -2.76 9.74
N ARG A 99 8.05 -2.36 11.00
CA ARG A 99 8.97 -1.42 11.64
C ARG A 99 10.39 -1.95 11.54
N ASP A 100 11.26 -1.17 10.92
CA ASP A 100 12.67 -1.52 10.63
C ASP A 100 12.83 -2.84 9.85
N GLY A 101 11.79 -3.31 9.16
CA GLY A 101 11.76 -4.57 8.44
C GLY A 101 11.70 -5.82 9.31
N ILE A 102 11.45 -5.68 10.63
CA ILE A 102 11.47 -6.79 11.60
C ILE A 102 10.05 -7.24 11.90
N ILE A 103 9.78 -8.55 11.73
CA ILE A 103 8.51 -9.16 12.13
C ILE A 103 8.66 -9.63 13.58
N ASP A 104 7.97 -8.92 14.48
CA ASP A 104 7.94 -9.20 15.92
C ASP A 104 6.50 -9.03 16.45
N GLY A 105 5.63 -9.97 16.06
CA GLY A 105 4.21 -9.95 16.38
C GLY A 105 3.42 -8.84 15.70
N TYR A 106 2.12 -8.82 15.94
CA TYR A 106 1.18 -7.89 15.30
C TYR A 106 1.55 -6.40 15.43
N PRO A 107 2.01 -5.89 16.60
CA PRO A 107 2.36 -4.48 16.76
C PRO A 107 3.61 -4.02 15.99
N SER A 108 4.40 -4.95 15.43
CA SER A 108 5.55 -4.59 14.58
C SER A 108 5.12 -4.10 13.19
N ARG A 109 3.89 -4.41 12.78
CA ARG A 109 3.30 -3.89 11.54
C ARG A 109 3.09 -2.38 11.67
N LEU A 110 3.38 -1.63 10.61
CA LEU A 110 3.22 -0.16 10.57
C LEU A 110 1.74 0.21 10.32
N HIS A 111 0.93 0.14 11.36
CA HIS A 111 -0.52 0.34 11.27
C HIS A 111 -0.95 1.78 11.01
N TYR A 112 -0.18 2.75 11.53
CA TYR A 112 -0.43 4.17 11.28
C TYR A 112 0.38 4.64 10.07
N THR A 113 -0.28 5.27 9.12
CA THR A 113 0.39 5.71 7.89
C THR A 113 1.49 6.74 8.14
N SER A 114 1.36 7.60 9.18
CA SER A 114 2.44 8.51 9.55
C SER A 114 3.68 7.78 10.05
N ASP A 115 3.53 6.65 10.74
CA ASP A 115 4.63 5.79 11.16
C ASP A 115 5.26 5.08 9.96
N TRP A 116 4.42 4.62 9.03
CA TRP A 116 4.83 4.02 7.77
C TRP A 116 5.66 5.01 6.94
N ILE A 117 5.24 6.29 6.85
CA ILE A 117 5.99 7.36 6.17
C ILE A 117 7.33 7.59 6.87
N ASP A 118 7.33 7.75 8.20
CA ASP A 118 8.55 7.99 9.00
C ASP A 118 9.56 6.85 8.84
N ASN A 119 9.10 5.60 8.87
CA ASN A 119 9.91 4.42 8.60
C ASN A 119 10.51 4.47 7.18
N GLY A 120 9.70 4.77 6.17
CA GLY A 120 10.15 4.86 4.78
C GLY A 120 11.19 5.94 4.54
N VAL A 121 11.03 7.10 5.17
CA VAL A 121 11.99 8.21 5.09
C VAL A 121 13.29 7.84 5.80
N ARG A 122 13.23 7.27 7.01
CA ARG A 122 14.43 6.83 7.75
C ARG A 122 15.24 5.77 6.99
N HIS A 123 14.57 4.87 6.30
CA HIS A 123 15.21 3.82 5.51
C HIS A 123 15.54 4.23 4.06
N GLY A 124 15.25 5.48 3.68
CA GLY A 124 15.68 6.08 2.41
C GLY A 124 14.91 5.61 1.17
N PHE A 125 13.77 4.91 1.32
CA PHE A 125 12.93 4.53 0.18
C PHE A 125 11.74 5.47 -0.06
N LEU A 126 11.51 6.44 0.85
CA LEU A 126 10.54 7.53 0.67
C LEU A 126 11.17 8.90 0.97
N THR A 127 10.64 9.92 0.32
CA THR A 127 10.89 11.34 0.62
C THR A 127 9.56 12.00 0.97
N ASP A 128 9.50 12.74 2.09
CA ASP A 128 8.31 13.53 2.47
C ASP A 128 8.27 14.84 1.66
N ILE A 129 7.60 14.81 0.51
CA ILE A 129 7.48 15.95 -0.40
C ILE A 129 6.67 17.08 0.25
N THR A 130 5.75 16.74 1.16
CA THR A 130 4.98 17.77 1.88
C THR A 130 5.87 18.57 2.82
N ALA A 131 6.83 17.92 3.48
CA ALA A 131 7.77 18.59 4.37
C ALA A 131 8.66 19.62 3.64
N GLU A 132 8.95 19.34 2.36
CA GLU A 132 9.78 20.24 1.53
C GLU A 132 8.98 21.42 0.94
N ASN A 133 7.66 21.29 0.77
CA ASN A 133 6.86 22.19 -0.05
C ASN A 133 5.65 22.83 0.65
N SER A 134 5.29 22.37 1.84
CA SER A 134 4.11 22.87 2.57
C SER A 134 4.48 23.35 3.98
N THR A 135 4.12 24.59 4.31
CA THR A 135 4.43 25.17 5.63
C THR A 135 3.46 24.76 6.74
N PRO A 136 2.17 24.50 6.50
CA PRO A 136 1.26 24.07 7.56
C PRO A 136 1.73 22.78 8.23
N THR A 137 1.63 22.75 9.58
CA THR A 137 1.92 21.54 10.36
C THR A 137 0.70 21.13 11.18
N MET A 138 0.60 19.83 11.45
CA MET A 138 -0.35 19.25 12.39
C MET A 138 0.38 18.38 13.42
N LYS A 139 -0.09 18.39 14.67
CA LYS A 139 0.41 17.46 15.67
C LYS A 139 -0.34 16.13 15.56
N LEU A 140 0.40 15.03 15.49
CA LEU A 140 -0.19 13.69 15.55
C LEU A 140 -0.79 13.47 16.95
N SER A 141 -1.98 12.88 16.99
CA SER A 141 -2.66 12.46 18.21
C SER A 141 -3.24 11.07 17.97
N LEU A 142 -2.43 10.05 18.24
CA LEU A 142 -2.72 8.66 17.91
C LEU A 142 -3.15 7.89 19.14
N SER A 143 -4.30 7.22 19.04
CA SER A 143 -4.83 6.39 20.13
C SER A 143 -5.93 5.44 19.63
N TYR A 144 -6.23 5.43 18.33
CA TYR A 144 -7.43 4.76 17.82
C TYR A 144 -7.38 3.25 18.06
N MET A 145 -6.27 2.60 17.76
CA MET A 145 -6.19 1.14 17.85
C MET A 145 -6.19 0.66 19.30
N SER A 146 -5.41 1.30 20.19
CA SER A 146 -5.35 0.92 21.60
C SER A 146 -6.65 1.19 22.35
N THR A 147 -7.43 2.20 21.93
CA THR A 147 -8.72 2.54 22.56
C THR A 147 -9.91 1.81 21.94
N HIS A 148 -9.73 1.18 20.76
CA HIS A 148 -10.78 0.40 20.08
C HIS A 148 -10.31 -1.05 19.77
N PRO A 149 -9.73 -1.79 20.74
CA PRO A 149 -9.12 -3.09 20.47
C PRO A 149 -10.11 -4.12 19.91
N LYS A 150 -11.41 -4.01 20.26
CA LYS A 150 -12.46 -4.90 19.76
C LYS A 150 -12.68 -4.81 18.24
N GLN A 151 -12.19 -3.77 17.57
CA GLN A 151 -12.28 -3.65 16.12
C GLN A 151 -11.17 -4.42 15.38
N TYR A 152 -10.18 -4.92 16.14
CA TYR A 152 -9.00 -5.59 15.59
C TYR A 152 -8.84 -6.96 16.25
N LYS A 153 -9.03 -8.04 15.50
CA LYS A 153 -8.97 -9.40 16.03
C LYS A 153 -7.72 -9.67 16.88
N LYS A 154 -6.56 -9.24 16.41
CA LYS A 154 -5.28 -9.43 17.09
C LYS A 154 -5.06 -8.56 18.33
N LEU A 155 -5.87 -7.54 18.52
CA LEU A 155 -5.88 -6.72 19.74
C LEU A 155 -6.96 -7.18 20.71
N SER A 156 -8.15 -7.57 20.22
CA SER A 156 -9.25 -8.03 21.08
C SER A 156 -8.86 -9.22 21.95
N ASP A 157 -7.99 -10.07 21.44
CA ASP A 157 -7.59 -11.33 22.06
C ASP A 157 -6.22 -11.23 22.79
N SER A 158 -5.57 -10.07 22.77
CA SER A 158 -4.23 -9.88 23.35
C SER A 158 -4.06 -8.53 24.02
N PRO A 159 -4.23 -8.45 25.35
CA PRO A 159 -3.92 -7.25 26.12
C PRO A 159 -2.45 -6.78 25.94
N GLU A 160 -1.51 -7.69 25.73
CA GLU A 160 -0.11 -7.39 25.47
C GLU A 160 0.04 -6.60 24.16
N ASN A 161 -0.61 -7.06 23.08
CA ASN A 161 -0.59 -6.33 21.81
C ASN A 161 -1.21 -4.94 21.94
N VAL A 162 -2.27 -4.77 22.76
CA VAL A 162 -2.86 -3.45 23.05
C VAL A 162 -1.86 -2.54 23.74
N LEU A 163 -1.13 -3.02 24.73
CA LEU A 163 -0.09 -2.24 25.44
C LEU A 163 1.04 -1.82 24.49
N ARG A 164 1.58 -2.76 23.71
CA ARG A 164 2.62 -2.46 22.71
C ARG A 164 2.13 -1.46 21.65
N MET A 165 0.88 -1.57 21.22
CA MET A 165 0.29 -0.60 20.29
C MET A 165 0.18 0.79 20.93
N ALA A 166 -0.28 0.89 22.19
CA ALA A 166 -0.36 2.15 22.92
C ALA A 166 1.03 2.81 23.10
N GLU A 167 2.09 2.03 23.27
CA GLU A 167 3.47 2.54 23.30
C GLU A 167 3.87 3.16 21.95
N HIS A 168 3.57 2.50 20.82
CA HIS A 168 3.83 3.07 19.49
C HIS A 168 3.03 4.35 19.25
N GLU A 169 1.75 4.37 19.61
CA GLU A 169 0.90 5.56 19.53
C GLU A 169 1.47 6.71 20.37
N LYS A 170 1.95 6.44 21.58
CA LYS A 170 2.58 7.42 22.46
C LYS A 170 3.86 8.00 21.88
N VAL A 171 4.73 7.18 21.29
CA VAL A 171 5.99 7.62 20.66
C VAL A 171 5.74 8.55 19.47
N LEU A 172 4.68 8.31 18.73
CA LEU A 172 4.32 9.10 17.55
C LEU A 172 3.51 10.36 17.91
N SER A 173 2.67 10.29 18.95
CA SER A 173 1.83 11.41 19.36
C SER A 173 2.67 12.59 19.81
N GLY A 174 2.20 13.79 19.44
CA GLY A 174 2.90 15.05 19.71
C GLY A 174 3.91 15.45 18.64
N LYS A 175 4.35 14.54 17.76
CA LYS A 175 5.20 14.89 16.62
C LYS A 175 4.43 15.85 15.69
N ALA A 176 5.09 16.92 15.26
CA ALA A 176 4.59 17.80 14.23
C ALA A 176 4.95 17.21 12.86
N VAL A 177 3.97 17.10 11.97
CA VAL A 177 4.17 16.69 10.59
C VAL A 177 3.62 17.74 9.64
N HIS A 178 4.28 17.94 8.51
CA HIS A 178 3.77 18.84 7.47
C HIS A 178 2.60 18.19 6.73
N TRP A 179 1.64 19.02 6.34
CA TRP A 179 0.46 18.58 5.58
C TRP A 179 -0.06 19.71 4.71
N LEU A 180 -0.83 19.38 3.67
CA LEU A 180 -1.52 20.34 2.83
C LEU A 180 -3.01 20.31 3.16
N PRO A 181 -3.59 21.39 3.77
CA PRO A 181 -5.02 21.50 3.99
C PRO A 181 -5.80 21.38 2.68
N LYS A 182 -6.96 20.72 2.69
CA LYS A 182 -7.80 20.56 1.48
C LYS A 182 -8.22 21.88 0.83
N SER A 183 -8.33 22.96 1.62
CA SER A 183 -8.63 24.31 1.11
C SER A 183 -7.51 24.91 0.26
N GLN A 184 -6.31 24.35 0.33
CA GLN A 184 -5.14 24.82 -0.43
C GLN A 184 -4.83 23.90 -1.65
N LEU A 185 -5.60 22.83 -1.88
CA LEU A 185 -5.43 21.95 -3.03
C LEU A 185 -6.38 22.33 -4.17
N PRO A 186 -5.89 22.93 -5.27
CA PRO A 186 -6.69 23.22 -6.45
C PRO A 186 -6.95 21.94 -7.28
N GLU A 187 -7.90 21.99 -8.21
CA GLU A 187 -8.21 20.85 -9.09
C GLU A 187 -7.03 20.37 -9.93
N ASN A 188 -6.23 21.32 -10.41
CA ASN A 188 -5.05 21.05 -11.22
C ASN A 188 -3.82 20.64 -10.40
N GLY A 189 -4.00 20.36 -9.10
CA GLY A 189 -2.90 20.00 -8.20
C GLY A 189 -1.92 21.17 -7.97
N LEU A 190 -0.75 20.84 -7.47
CA LEU A 190 0.35 21.81 -7.23
C LEU A 190 1.58 21.35 -8.00
N PRO A 191 2.46 22.28 -8.45
CA PRO A 191 3.61 21.97 -9.32
C PRO A 191 4.58 20.92 -8.75
N TRP A 192 4.60 20.76 -7.43
CA TRP A 192 5.50 19.82 -6.75
C TRP A 192 4.86 18.43 -6.54
N ILE A 193 3.56 18.25 -6.84
CA ILE A 193 2.90 16.93 -6.84
C ILE A 193 3.05 16.33 -8.24
N MET A 194 3.56 15.13 -8.33
CA MET A 194 3.85 14.44 -9.59
C MET A 194 3.04 13.16 -9.73
N ASP A 195 2.88 12.70 -10.97
CA ASP A 195 2.38 11.36 -11.26
C ASP A 195 3.19 10.30 -10.52
N GLY A 196 2.51 9.39 -9.83
CA GLY A 196 3.15 8.35 -9.04
C GLY A 196 3.48 8.71 -7.59
N ASP A 197 3.28 9.97 -7.17
CA ASP A 197 3.40 10.33 -5.76
C ASP A 197 2.33 9.60 -4.93
N ILE A 198 2.70 9.17 -3.74
CA ILE A 198 1.78 8.56 -2.78
C ILE A 198 1.05 9.67 -2.04
N ILE A 199 -0.27 9.64 -2.09
CA ILE A 199 -1.16 10.58 -1.42
C ILE A 199 -1.75 9.93 -0.18
N ALA A 200 -1.45 10.47 1.00
CA ALA A 200 -2.05 10.06 2.27
C ALA A 200 -3.06 11.11 2.72
N ILE A 201 -4.34 10.73 2.76
CA ILE A 201 -5.45 11.65 3.07
C ILE A 201 -5.63 11.74 4.58
N THR A 202 -5.42 12.93 5.13
CA THR A 202 -5.54 13.21 6.56
C THR A 202 -7.00 13.28 7.01
N THR A 203 -7.25 12.96 8.29
CA THR A 203 -8.60 12.91 8.84
C THR A 203 -8.71 13.67 10.18
N LYS A 204 -9.93 14.10 10.51
CA LYS A 204 -10.27 14.63 11.84
C LYS A 204 -10.85 13.59 12.81
N LEU A 205 -10.87 12.30 12.40
CA LEU A 205 -11.32 11.24 13.32
C LEU A 205 -10.36 11.17 14.52
N PRO A 206 -10.86 11.24 15.75
CA PRO A 206 -10.02 11.22 16.93
C PRO A 206 -9.15 9.96 17.00
N GLY A 207 -7.87 10.15 17.30
CA GLY A 207 -6.91 9.06 17.45
C GLY A 207 -6.39 8.45 16.14
N LEU A 208 -6.83 8.93 14.98
CA LEU A 208 -6.38 8.48 13.66
C LEU A 208 -5.67 9.60 12.90
N ASP A 209 -4.65 9.26 12.13
CA ASP A 209 -3.87 10.21 11.31
C ASP A 209 -4.35 10.29 9.87
N ILE A 210 -4.42 9.15 9.19
CA ILE A 210 -4.74 9.00 7.77
C ILE A 210 -5.97 8.11 7.61
N ALA A 211 -6.92 8.57 6.81
CA ALA A 211 -8.15 7.81 6.52
C ALA A 211 -8.04 6.98 5.24
N HIS A 212 -7.18 7.38 4.30
CA HIS A 212 -7.07 6.73 3.01
C HIS A 212 -5.74 7.03 2.32
N VAL A 213 -5.28 6.12 1.47
CA VAL A 213 -4.07 6.29 0.67
C VAL A 213 -4.32 5.90 -0.80
N GLY A 214 -3.52 6.49 -1.69
CA GLY A 214 -3.54 6.18 -3.12
C GLY A 214 -2.33 6.79 -3.82
N ILE A 215 -2.35 6.80 -5.13
CA ILE A 215 -1.27 7.28 -5.99
C ILE A 215 -1.80 8.43 -6.84
N ALA A 216 -1.03 9.50 -6.96
CA ALA A 216 -1.36 10.65 -7.77
C ALA A 216 -1.36 10.30 -9.27
N GLU A 217 -2.39 10.73 -9.98
CA GLU A 217 -2.48 10.64 -11.43
C GLU A 217 -3.08 11.92 -12.01
N TYR A 218 -2.38 12.53 -12.96
CA TYR A 218 -2.91 13.65 -13.71
C TYR A 218 -3.70 13.19 -14.93
N LYS A 219 -4.97 13.62 -15.02
CA LYS A 219 -5.85 13.40 -16.17
C LYS A 219 -6.38 14.74 -16.69
N ASN A 220 -6.11 15.06 -17.94
CA ASN A 220 -6.56 16.33 -18.55
C ASN A 220 -6.16 17.57 -17.72
N GLY A 221 -4.94 17.56 -17.16
CA GLY A 221 -4.41 18.65 -16.34
C GLY A 221 -5.00 18.76 -14.92
N LYS A 222 -5.82 17.81 -14.48
CA LYS A 222 -6.40 17.75 -13.13
C LYS A 222 -5.80 16.58 -12.34
N LEU A 223 -5.58 16.81 -11.03
CA LEU A 223 -5.06 15.80 -10.13
C LEU A 223 -6.16 14.84 -9.68
N HIS A 224 -6.01 13.57 -10.01
CA HIS A 224 -6.87 12.45 -9.64
C HIS A 224 -6.14 11.50 -8.69
N LEU A 225 -6.87 10.51 -8.15
CA LEU A 225 -6.33 9.49 -7.26
C LEU A 225 -6.54 8.09 -7.85
N LEU A 226 -5.45 7.37 -8.10
CA LEU A 226 -5.47 5.93 -8.35
C LEU A 226 -5.45 5.23 -6.99
N HIS A 227 -6.50 4.49 -6.64
CA HIS A 227 -6.66 3.91 -5.31
C HIS A 227 -7.53 2.66 -5.29
N ALA A 228 -7.36 1.82 -4.26
CA ALA A 228 -8.31 0.77 -3.96
C ALA A 228 -9.53 1.38 -3.26
N SER A 229 -10.63 1.50 -3.98
CA SER A 229 -11.87 2.12 -3.50
C SER A 229 -12.74 1.11 -2.76
N SER A 230 -12.98 1.31 -1.46
CA SER A 230 -13.93 0.50 -0.69
C SER A 230 -15.38 0.66 -1.16
N THR A 231 -15.73 1.86 -1.67
CA THR A 231 -17.07 2.15 -2.20
C THR A 231 -17.33 1.46 -3.52
N LEU A 232 -16.34 1.44 -4.44
CA LEU A 232 -16.46 0.80 -5.75
C LEU A 232 -16.01 -0.66 -5.74
N GLY A 233 -15.50 -1.16 -4.62
CA GLY A 233 -15.08 -2.55 -4.43
C GLY A 233 -13.87 -2.99 -5.25
N LYS A 234 -13.08 -2.05 -5.79
CA LYS A 234 -11.93 -2.34 -6.65
C LYS A 234 -10.95 -1.19 -6.75
N VAL A 235 -9.77 -1.47 -7.31
CA VAL A 235 -8.80 -0.44 -7.68
C VAL A 235 -9.31 0.33 -8.90
N VAL A 236 -9.33 1.66 -8.78
CA VAL A 236 -9.80 2.59 -9.81
C VAL A 236 -8.97 3.87 -9.80
N VAL A 237 -9.00 4.60 -10.90
CA VAL A 237 -8.70 6.04 -10.91
C VAL A 237 -9.99 6.79 -10.61
N SER A 238 -9.97 7.73 -9.69
CA SER A 238 -11.15 8.52 -9.33
C SER A 238 -11.75 9.24 -10.54
N ASP A 239 -13.09 9.25 -10.64
CA ASP A 239 -13.78 9.96 -11.71
C ASP A 239 -13.72 11.48 -11.55
N THR A 240 -13.61 11.95 -10.29
CA THR A 240 -13.51 13.36 -9.95
C THR A 240 -12.09 13.72 -9.49
N PRO A 241 -11.66 14.97 -9.66
CA PRO A 241 -10.38 15.45 -9.12
C PRO A 241 -10.28 15.22 -7.62
N LEU A 242 -9.07 15.02 -7.12
CA LEU A 242 -8.78 14.76 -5.70
C LEU A 242 -9.33 15.87 -4.78
N SER A 243 -9.23 17.14 -5.20
CA SER A 243 -9.79 18.26 -4.43
C SER A 243 -11.30 18.14 -4.22
N HIS A 244 -12.04 17.63 -5.21
CA HIS A 244 -13.48 17.37 -5.08
C HIS A 244 -13.75 16.18 -4.15
N MET A 245 -12.97 15.10 -4.25
CA MET A 245 -13.08 13.95 -3.33
C MET A 245 -12.89 14.42 -1.87
N LEU A 246 -11.88 15.24 -1.62
CA LEU A 246 -11.60 15.77 -0.28
C LEU A 246 -12.75 16.65 0.23
N ASN A 247 -13.31 17.50 -0.60
CA ASN A 247 -14.40 18.41 -0.22
C ASN A 247 -15.72 17.68 0.03
N ASN A 248 -15.99 16.60 -0.70
CA ASN A 248 -17.19 15.79 -0.55
C ASN A 248 -17.16 14.94 0.74
N ASN A 249 -15.99 14.71 1.32
CA ASN A 249 -15.87 13.97 2.58
C ASN A 249 -15.64 14.92 3.76
N LYS A 250 -16.61 14.96 4.69
CA LYS A 250 -16.57 15.87 5.84
C LYS A 250 -15.46 15.53 6.85
N SER A 251 -15.02 14.27 6.92
CA SER A 251 -13.96 13.84 7.85
C SER A 251 -12.55 14.04 7.29
N TRP A 252 -12.38 14.19 5.99
CA TRP A 252 -11.09 14.41 5.36
C TRP A 252 -10.68 15.88 5.46
N THR A 253 -9.42 16.11 5.84
CA THR A 253 -8.94 17.46 6.18
C THR A 253 -7.91 18.00 5.20
N GLY A 254 -7.14 17.12 4.53
CA GLY A 254 -6.10 17.49 3.58
C GLY A 254 -5.29 16.26 3.17
N ILE A 255 -4.05 16.47 2.78
CA ILE A 255 -3.16 15.40 2.32
C ILE A 255 -1.74 15.54 2.86
N ARG A 256 -1.03 14.43 2.94
CA ARG A 256 0.43 14.35 2.92
C ARG A 256 0.85 13.69 1.62
N VAL A 257 1.94 14.15 1.04
CA VAL A 257 2.49 13.64 -0.22
C VAL A 257 3.87 13.09 0.04
N VAL A 258 4.10 11.85 -0.31
CA VAL A 258 5.42 11.22 -0.24
C VAL A 258 5.77 10.61 -1.59
N ARG A 259 7.05 10.62 -1.91
CA ARG A 259 7.59 10.13 -3.17
C ARG A 259 8.53 8.98 -2.95
N MET A 260 8.45 7.96 -3.81
CA MET A 260 9.46 6.90 -3.83
C MET A 260 10.83 7.51 -4.14
N SER A 261 11.80 7.24 -3.28
CA SER A 261 13.18 7.61 -3.50
C SER A 261 13.90 6.56 -4.34
N HIS A 262 14.81 6.97 -5.21
CA HIS A 262 15.73 6.03 -5.83
C HIS A 262 16.71 5.53 -4.78
N ILE A 263 16.70 4.23 -4.52
CA ILE A 263 17.77 3.62 -3.73
C ILE A 263 19.05 3.76 -4.57
N LYS A 264 19.96 4.63 -4.14
CA LYS A 264 21.31 4.64 -4.70
C LYS A 264 21.94 3.31 -4.28
N ASN A 265 22.09 2.38 -5.21
CA ASN A 265 22.94 1.21 -4.99
C ASN A 265 24.36 1.73 -4.82
N ASN A 266 24.86 1.73 -3.59
CA ASN A 266 26.26 1.98 -3.29
C ASN A 266 27.08 0.72 -3.58
#